data_98d014d8c948abd0e23cb90f5439d8fc
#
_entry.id   98d014d8c948abd0e23cb90f5439d8fc
#
_cell.length_a   1.000
_cell.length_b   1.000
_cell.length_c   1.000
_cell.angle_alpha   90.00
_cell.angle_beta   90.00
_cell.angle_gamma   90.00
#
_symmetry.space_group_name_H-M   'P 1'
#
loop_
_entity.id
_entity.type
_entity.pdbx_description
1 polymer ?
#
loop_
_entity_poly.entity_id
_entity_poly.type
_entity_poly.pdbx_seq_one_letter_code
_entity_poly.pdbx_strand_id
1 'polypeptide(L)'
;MLNIAICDDDALHGRHTAAQISALDGFAAAKLSLFTSADNLIYAITEDNYAVDIAVLDIQMESMDGIELAKRINEIAPECQIIFLSGHIEYASKVYDAEHVFFVLKSQSETYLKGALEKAVRRREGAKANYIVITNGANAQRIPWDRVQYLERVLRRTKVVTADGECWTSAAPKELVA
;
A
#
# COMPACT_ATOMS: atom_id res chain seq x y z
N MET A 1 9.75 -7.40 2.60
CA MET A 1 10.17 -6.19 3.34
C MET A 1 9.09 -5.15 3.11
N LEU A 2 8.66 -4.43 4.13
CA LEU A 2 7.63 -3.39 4.03
C LEU A 2 8.25 -2.09 3.52
N ASN A 3 7.73 -1.53 2.41
CA ASN A 3 8.19 -0.26 1.85
C ASN A 3 7.20 0.84 2.23
N ILE A 4 7.67 1.85 2.95
CA ILE A 4 6.87 2.99 3.39
C ILE A 4 7.41 4.25 2.72
N ALA A 5 6.58 4.91 1.92
CA ALA A 5 6.86 6.24 1.41
C ALA A 5 6.37 7.29 2.40
N ILE A 6 7.14 8.33 2.64
CA ILE A 6 6.75 9.50 3.42
C ILE A 6 6.88 10.68 2.50
N CYS A 7 5.78 11.39 2.23
CA CYS A 7 5.76 12.57 1.38
C CYS A 7 5.32 13.79 2.19
N ASP A 8 6.25 14.74 2.36
CA ASP A 8 6.07 15.98 3.12
C ASP A 8 7.05 17.00 2.54
N ASP A 9 6.59 18.15 2.07
CA ASP A 9 7.44 19.18 1.43
C ASP A 9 8.40 19.83 2.43
N ASP A 10 8.10 19.76 3.74
CA ASP A 10 9.07 20.05 4.78
C ASP A 10 9.93 18.80 5.07
N ALA A 11 11.16 18.83 4.55
CA ALA A 11 12.14 17.75 4.76
C ALA A 11 12.45 17.47 6.25
N LEU A 12 12.26 18.44 7.15
CA LEU A 12 12.46 18.24 8.59
C LEU A 12 11.30 17.42 9.18
N HIS A 13 10.07 17.75 8.82
CA HIS A 13 8.89 16.98 9.21
C HIS A 13 8.96 15.55 8.66
N GLY A 14 9.33 15.39 7.38
CA GLY A 14 9.50 14.06 6.78
C GLY A 14 10.53 13.20 7.54
N ARG A 15 11.70 13.77 7.90
CA ARG A 15 12.71 13.07 8.71
C ARG A 15 12.22 12.74 10.11
N HIS A 16 11.48 13.64 10.76
CA HIS A 16 10.89 13.40 12.08
C HIS A 16 9.92 12.21 12.02
N THR A 17 9.02 12.20 11.04
CA THR A 17 8.08 11.08 10.81
C THR A 17 8.82 9.77 10.56
N ALA A 18 9.88 9.79 9.75
CA ALA A 18 10.72 8.61 9.51
C ALA A 18 11.38 8.09 10.80
N ALA A 19 11.91 8.98 11.62
CA ALA A 19 12.50 8.62 12.91
C ALA A 19 11.46 8.01 13.86
N GLN A 20 10.26 8.60 13.94
CA GLN A 20 9.15 8.05 14.72
C GLN A 20 8.82 6.63 14.25
N ILE A 21 8.63 6.42 12.95
CA ILE A 21 8.28 5.09 12.41
C ILE A 21 9.38 4.07 12.69
N SER A 22 10.65 4.44 12.49
CA SER A 22 11.79 3.55 12.76
C SER A 22 11.91 3.12 14.22
N ALA A 23 11.44 3.96 15.15
CA ALA A 23 11.44 3.67 16.58
C ALA A 23 10.28 2.78 17.04
N LEU A 24 9.28 2.56 16.18
CA LEU A 24 8.12 1.73 16.53
C LEU A 24 8.46 0.24 16.44
N ASP A 25 8.03 -0.52 17.46
CA ASP A 25 8.11 -1.98 17.43
C ASP A 25 7.34 -2.53 16.22
N GLY A 26 8.00 -3.43 15.49
CA GLY A 26 7.44 -4.04 14.27
C GLY A 26 7.74 -3.27 12.98
N PHE A 27 8.26 -2.04 13.04
CA PHE A 27 8.57 -1.22 11.87
C PHE A 27 10.06 -0.92 11.68
N ALA A 28 10.93 -1.31 12.62
CA ALA A 28 12.38 -1.08 12.54
C ALA A 28 13.04 -1.66 11.27
N ALA A 29 12.48 -2.73 10.70
CA ALA A 29 12.97 -3.35 9.46
C ALA A 29 12.27 -2.83 8.20
N ALA A 30 11.36 -1.86 8.31
CA ALA A 30 10.71 -1.25 7.15
C ALA A 30 11.70 -0.40 6.36
N LYS A 31 11.61 -0.45 5.03
CA LYS A 31 12.34 0.46 4.16
C LYS A 31 11.57 1.77 4.06
N LEU A 32 12.12 2.85 4.60
CA LEU A 32 11.55 4.19 4.55
C LEU A 32 12.15 4.99 3.40
N SER A 33 11.31 5.60 2.58
CA SER A 33 11.73 6.50 1.50
C SER A 33 11.05 7.86 1.69
N LEU A 34 11.86 8.92 1.67
CA LEU A 34 11.41 10.29 1.86
C LEU A 34 11.26 10.99 0.51
N PHE A 35 10.14 11.65 0.33
CA PHE A 35 9.83 12.47 -0.84
C PHE A 35 9.41 13.86 -0.37
N THR A 36 10.00 14.89 -0.94
CA THR A 36 9.67 16.30 -0.65
C THR A 36 8.75 16.91 -1.71
N SER A 37 8.26 16.09 -2.63
CA SER A 37 7.37 16.50 -3.71
C SER A 37 6.48 15.33 -4.10
N ALA A 38 5.21 15.63 -4.35
CA ALA A 38 4.23 14.68 -4.87
C ALA A 38 4.68 14.10 -6.22
N ASP A 39 5.21 14.95 -7.11
CA ASP A 39 5.65 14.53 -8.44
C ASP A 39 6.79 13.52 -8.37
N ASN A 40 7.73 13.69 -7.43
CA ASN A 40 8.83 12.74 -7.24
C ASN A 40 8.32 11.37 -6.76
N LEU A 41 7.32 11.32 -5.90
CA LEU A 41 6.73 10.05 -5.47
C LEU A 41 5.97 9.38 -6.62
N ILE A 42 5.18 10.14 -7.39
CA ILE A 42 4.49 9.61 -8.57
C ILE A 42 5.51 9.06 -9.57
N TYR A 43 6.55 9.83 -9.89
CA TYR A 43 7.61 9.40 -10.80
C TYR A 43 8.29 8.10 -10.33
N ALA A 44 8.62 8.02 -9.05
CA ALA A 44 9.21 6.80 -8.49
C ALA A 44 8.31 5.57 -8.66
N ILE A 45 6.99 5.73 -8.47
CA ILE A 45 6.03 4.64 -8.63
C ILE A 45 5.89 4.23 -10.09
N THR A 46 5.78 5.19 -11.03
CA THR A 46 5.48 4.93 -12.45
C THR A 46 6.71 4.58 -13.27
N GLU A 47 7.81 5.27 -13.07
CA GLU A 47 9.00 5.14 -13.93
C GLU A 47 10.10 4.26 -13.30
N ASP A 48 10.31 4.38 -11.97
CA ASP A 48 11.34 3.61 -11.27
C ASP A 48 10.83 2.28 -10.71
N ASN A 49 9.56 1.92 -10.97
CA ASN A 49 8.91 0.71 -10.43
C ASN A 49 9.02 0.61 -8.91
N TYR A 50 8.97 1.74 -8.21
CA TYR A 50 9.02 1.77 -6.75
C TYR A 50 7.76 1.11 -6.17
N ALA A 51 7.93 -0.06 -5.58
CA ALA A 51 6.84 -0.77 -4.92
C ALA A 51 6.55 -0.12 -3.56
N VAL A 52 5.49 0.67 -3.47
CA VAL A 52 5.02 1.30 -2.24
C VAL A 52 3.94 0.45 -1.59
N ASP A 53 4.14 0.08 -0.32
CA ASP A 53 3.15 -0.69 0.47
C ASP A 53 2.27 0.24 1.31
N ILE A 54 2.87 1.27 1.91
CA ILE A 54 2.18 2.30 2.70
C ILE A 54 2.72 3.67 2.28
N ALA A 55 1.84 4.62 2.07
CA ALA A 55 2.18 6.03 1.87
C ALA A 55 1.68 6.86 3.05
N VAL A 56 2.58 7.56 3.72
CA VAL A 56 2.29 8.56 4.75
C VAL A 56 2.42 9.92 4.10
N LEU A 57 1.31 10.64 3.94
CA LEU A 57 1.23 11.84 3.13
C LEU A 57 0.88 13.05 3.97
N ASP A 58 1.67 14.12 3.87
CA ASP A 58 1.16 15.43 4.29
C ASP A 58 0.09 15.89 3.30
N ILE A 59 -0.86 16.67 3.79
CA ILE A 59 -1.93 17.22 2.96
C ILE A 59 -1.52 18.56 2.35
N GLN A 60 -0.90 19.43 3.16
CA GLN A 60 -0.48 20.74 2.68
C GLN A 60 0.93 20.67 2.09
N MET A 61 1.01 20.66 0.77
CA MET A 61 2.26 20.71 0.02
C MET A 61 2.14 21.74 -1.12
N GLU A 62 3.27 22.35 -1.50
CA GLU A 62 3.27 23.50 -2.45
C GLU A 62 2.78 23.16 -3.86
N SER A 63 3.17 21.99 -4.42
CA SER A 63 2.93 21.68 -5.84
C SER A 63 1.60 20.95 -6.08
N MET A 64 1.23 20.05 -5.21
CA MET A 64 0.03 19.23 -5.27
C MET A 64 -0.38 18.88 -3.84
N ASP A 65 -1.66 19.04 -3.49
CA ASP A 65 -2.10 18.66 -2.17
C ASP A 65 -2.08 17.12 -1.99
N GLY A 66 -1.92 16.67 -0.72
CA GLY A 66 -1.80 15.26 -0.41
C GLY A 66 -3.07 14.45 -0.74
N ILE A 67 -4.24 15.08 -0.83
CA ILE A 67 -5.49 14.39 -1.19
C ILE A 67 -5.50 14.07 -2.68
N GLU A 68 -5.07 15.03 -3.51
CA GLU A 68 -4.91 14.79 -4.94
C GLU A 68 -3.82 13.73 -5.22
N LEU A 69 -2.69 13.81 -4.50
CA LEU A 69 -1.66 12.78 -4.56
C LEU A 69 -2.23 11.40 -4.18
N ALA A 70 -3.04 11.32 -3.12
CA ALA A 70 -3.68 10.08 -2.70
C ALA A 70 -4.59 9.49 -3.78
N LYS A 71 -5.40 10.32 -4.45
CA LYS A 71 -6.25 9.87 -5.58
C LYS A 71 -5.41 9.27 -6.70
N ARG A 72 -4.30 9.92 -7.07
CA ARG A 72 -3.39 9.38 -8.09
C ARG A 72 -2.73 8.08 -7.66
N ILE A 73 -2.30 7.98 -6.40
CA ILE A 73 -1.74 6.72 -5.87
C ILE A 73 -2.80 5.61 -5.88
N ASN A 74 -4.08 5.91 -5.54
CA ASN A 74 -5.16 4.94 -5.62
C ASN A 74 -5.34 4.38 -7.05
N GLU A 75 -5.11 5.19 -8.08
CA GLU A 75 -5.20 4.77 -9.48
C GLU A 75 -3.99 3.94 -9.93
N ILE A 76 -2.75 4.40 -9.63
CA ILE A 76 -1.51 3.79 -10.14
C ILE A 76 -0.98 2.65 -9.25
N ALA A 77 -1.31 2.65 -7.96
CA ALA A 77 -0.90 1.66 -6.98
C ALA A 77 -2.06 1.34 -6.01
N PRO A 78 -3.16 0.72 -6.47
CA PRO A 78 -4.40 0.54 -5.70
C PRO A 78 -4.24 -0.29 -4.43
N GLU A 79 -3.15 -1.03 -4.28
CA GLU A 79 -2.85 -1.80 -3.07
C GLU A 79 -2.09 -1.00 -2.01
N CYS A 80 -1.59 0.19 -2.37
CA CYS A 80 -0.92 1.08 -1.43
C CYS A 80 -1.91 1.56 -0.37
N GLN A 81 -1.54 1.40 0.88
CA GLN A 81 -2.35 1.87 1.99
C GLN A 81 -1.97 3.30 2.34
N ILE A 82 -2.92 4.22 2.31
CA ILE A 82 -2.66 5.64 2.52
C ILE A 82 -2.99 6.05 3.95
N ILE A 83 -2.07 6.78 4.59
CA ILE A 83 -2.24 7.43 5.87
C ILE A 83 -1.97 8.92 5.67
N PHE A 84 -2.93 9.77 5.99
CA PHE A 84 -2.71 11.20 6.02
C PHE A 84 -2.12 11.63 7.36
N LEU A 85 -1.10 12.48 7.32
CA LEU A 85 -0.46 13.06 8.49
C LEU A 85 -0.42 14.60 8.31
N SER A 86 -1.35 15.31 8.91
CA SER A 86 -1.55 16.75 8.70
C SER A 86 -1.47 17.57 9.99
N GLY A 87 -1.00 18.81 9.88
CA GLY A 87 -1.07 19.79 10.96
C GLY A 87 -2.48 20.35 11.21
N HIS A 88 -3.43 20.10 10.30
CA HIS A 88 -4.70 20.81 10.23
C HIS A 88 -5.89 19.89 10.30
N ILE A 89 -6.72 20.02 11.33
CA ILE A 89 -7.91 19.21 11.57
C ILE A 89 -9.03 19.43 10.53
N GLU A 90 -9.07 20.62 9.93
CA GLU A 90 -10.09 20.98 8.93
C GLU A 90 -10.07 20.09 7.68
N TYR A 91 -8.98 19.38 7.43
CA TYR A 91 -8.90 18.41 6.33
C TYR A 91 -9.54 17.06 6.66
N ALA A 92 -9.87 16.79 7.92
CA ALA A 92 -10.43 15.49 8.33
C ALA A 92 -11.73 15.10 7.61
N SER A 93 -12.49 16.07 7.10
CA SER A 93 -13.68 15.80 6.26
C SER A 93 -13.35 15.64 4.78
N LYS A 94 -12.27 16.26 4.30
CA LYS A 94 -11.89 16.25 2.89
C LYS A 94 -11.13 14.99 2.47
N VAL A 95 -10.46 14.34 3.41
CA VAL A 95 -9.70 13.10 3.11
C VAL A 95 -10.57 11.96 2.62
N TYR A 96 -11.89 12.01 2.86
CA TYR A 96 -12.84 11.02 2.33
C TYR A 96 -13.02 11.08 0.80
N ASP A 97 -12.48 12.10 0.14
CA ASP A 97 -12.43 12.18 -1.33
C ASP A 97 -11.41 11.20 -1.95
N ALA A 98 -10.52 10.60 -1.14
CA ALA A 98 -9.56 9.57 -1.55
C ALA A 98 -9.67 8.34 -0.66
N GLU A 99 -9.40 7.14 -1.22
CA GLU A 99 -9.31 5.94 -0.40
C GLU A 99 -8.09 6.01 0.51
N HIS A 100 -8.32 5.90 1.80
CA HIS A 100 -7.27 5.94 2.81
C HIS A 100 -7.60 5.04 4.01
N VAL A 101 -6.60 4.78 4.85
CA VAL A 101 -6.72 3.93 6.04
C VAL A 101 -6.98 4.75 7.29
N PHE A 102 -6.28 5.88 7.41
CA PHE A 102 -6.32 6.70 8.62
C PHE A 102 -5.92 8.15 8.33
N PHE A 103 -6.46 9.06 9.16
CA PHE A 103 -6.04 10.45 9.26
C PHE A 103 -5.45 10.68 10.65
N VAL A 104 -4.23 11.20 10.71
CA VAL A 104 -3.51 11.50 11.94
C VAL A 104 -3.15 12.99 11.97
N LEU A 105 -3.43 13.67 13.08
CA LEU A 105 -2.87 15.00 13.31
C LEU A 105 -1.38 14.91 13.65
N LYS A 106 -0.53 15.76 13.06
CA LYS A 106 0.91 15.83 13.37
C LYS A 106 1.17 15.99 14.86
N SER A 107 0.36 16.81 15.55
CA SER A 107 0.43 17.00 17.02
C SER A 107 0.07 15.76 17.85
N GLN A 108 -0.53 14.75 17.23
CA GLN A 108 -0.97 13.51 17.89
C GLN A 108 -0.29 12.27 17.31
N SER A 109 0.76 12.47 16.48
CA SER A 109 1.45 11.37 15.80
C SER A 109 2.05 10.35 16.77
N GLU A 110 2.60 10.77 17.90
CA GLU A 110 3.14 9.87 18.92
C GLU A 110 2.10 8.86 19.45
N THR A 111 0.82 9.28 19.51
CA THR A 111 -0.26 8.45 20.03
C THR A 111 -0.87 7.54 18.95
N TYR A 112 -1.09 8.07 17.75
CA TYR A 112 -1.94 7.40 16.75
C TYR A 112 -1.20 6.81 15.56
N LEU A 113 0.03 7.23 15.27
CA LEU A 113 0.76 6.77 14.07
C LEU A 113 1.01 5.26 14.09
N LYS A 114 1.37 4.69 15.24
CA LYS A 114 1.55 3.24 15.39
C LYS A 114 0.28 2.47 15.01
N GLY A 115 -0.85 2.84 15.62
CA GLY A 115 -2.14 2.19 15.34
C GLY A 115 -2.59 2.34 13.89
N ALA A 116 -2.31 3.49 13.26
CA ALA A 116 -2.59 3.74 11.86
C ALA A 116 -1.77 2.81 10.94
N LEU A 117 -0.46 2.68 11.20
CA LEU A 117 0.43 1.78 10.47
C LEU A 117 0.05 0.31 10.65
N GLU A 118 -0.24 -0.13 11.88
CA GLU A 118 -0.70 -1.50 12.13
C GLU A 118 -2.03 -1.80 11.40
N LYS A 119 -2.94 -0.83 11.34
CA LYS A 119 -4.19 -0.97 10.58
C LYS A 119 -3.91 -1.08 9.08
N ALA A 120 -2.96 -0.28 8.55
CA ALA A 120 -2.54 -0.34 7.16
C ALA A 120 -1.94 -1.71 6.80
N VAL A 121 -1.06 -2.24 7.66
CA VAL A 121 -0.47 -3.59 7.48
C VAL A 121 -1.56 -4.66 7.45
N ARG A 122 -2.48 -4.67 8.44
CA ARG A 122 -3.59 -5.64 8.47
C ARG A 122 -4.48 -5.56 7.24
N ARG A 123 -4.80 -4.33 6.76
CA ARG A 123 -5.64 -4.14 5.56
C ARG A 123 -4.94 -4.69 4.30
N ARG A 124 -3.63 -4.44 4.18
CA ARG A 124 -2.81 -4.97 3.10
C ARG A 124 -2.69 -6.50 3.12
N GLU A 125 -2.50 -7.09 4.30
CA GLU A 125 -2.45 -8.53 4.47
C GLU A 125 -3.80 -9.19 4.17
N GLY A 126 -4.90 -8.59 4.62
CA GLY A 126 -6.25 -9.01 4.29
C GLY A 126 -6.54 -8.92 2.78
N ALA A 127 -6.06 -7.88 2.11
CA ALA A 127 -6.16 -7.76 0.67
C ALA A 127 -5.35 -8.85 -0.05
N LYS A 128 -4.13 -9.17 0.41
CA LYS A 128 -3.32 -10.27 -0.14
C LYS A 128 -3.96 -11.64 0.05
N ALA A 129 -4.61 -11.87 1.19
CA ALA A 129 -5.35 -13.10 1.46
C ALA A 129 -6.57 -13.28 0.55
N ASN A 130 -7.05 -12.20 -0.09
CA ASN A 130 -8.18 -12.25 -0.99
C ASN A 130 -7.84 -12.55 -2.46
N TYR A 131 -6.54 -12.75 -2.79
CA TYR A 131 -6.11 -13.06 -4.15
C TYR A 131 -5.19 -14.26 -4.20
N ILE A 132 -5.33 -15.08 -5.24
CA ILE A 132 -4.29 -16.02 -5.65
C ILE A 132 -3.38 -15.33 -6.68
N VAL A 133 -2.07 -15.47 -6.51
CA VAL A 133 -1.10 -15.03 -7.51
C VAL A 133 -0.65 -16.21 -8.36
N ILE A 134 -0.91 -16.15 -9.64
CA ILE A 134 -0.49 -17.15 -10.60
C ILE A 134 0.66 -16.57 -11.43
N THR A 135 1.84 -17.18 -11.32
CA THR A 135 3.00 -16.81 -12.12
C THR A 135 3.18 -17.80 -13.28
N ASN A 136 3.22 -17.28 -14.52
CA ASN A 136 3.56 -18.02 -15.72
C ASN A 136 4.76 -17.35 -16.41
N GLY A 137 5.96 -17.80 -16.06
CA GLY A 137 7.19 -17.16 -16.54
C GLY A 137 7.34 -15.73 -15.98
N ALA A 138 7.45 -14.73 -16.87
CA ALA A 138 7.58 -13.32 -16.49
C ALA A 138 6.24 -12.64 -16.16
N ASN A 139 5.11 -13.27 -16.42
CA ASN A 139 3.78 -12.69 -16.19
C ASN A 139 3.19 -13.20 -14.87
N ALA A 140 2.74 -12.26 -14.02
CA ALA A 140 1.97 -12.55 -12.82
C ALA A 140 0.52 -12.09 -13.01
N GLN A 141 -0.43 -12.98 -12.74
CA GLN A 141 -1.86 -12.69 -12.76
C GLN A 141 -2.41 -12.85 -11.35
N ARG A 142 -3.22 -11.89 -10.91
CA ARG A 142 -3.94 -11.96 -9.63
C ARG A 142 -5.39 -12.30 -9.88
N ILE A 143 -5.87 -13.30 -9.15
CA ILE A 143 -7.26 -13.77 -9.24
C ILE A 143 -7.88 -13.65 -7.86
N PRO A 144 -8.95 -12.84 -7.68
CA PRO A 144 -9.67 -12.78 -6.43
C PRO A 144 -10.21 -14.15 -6.01
N TRP A 145 -10.12 -14.48 -4.72
CA TRP A 145 -10.61 -15.75 -4.19
C TRP A 145 -12.11 -15.96 -4.40
N ASP A 146 -12.89 -14.89 -4.35
CA ASP A 146 -14.34 -14.92 -4.59
C ASP A 146 -14.71 -15.29 -6.03
N ARG A 147 -13.76 -15.16 -6.97
CA ARG A 147 -13.91 -15.60 -8.37
C ARG A 147 -13.46 -17.04 -8.60
N VAL A 148 -12.73 -17.65 -7.67
CA VAL A 148 -12.25 -19.02 -7.81
C VAL A 148 -13.37 -19.99 -7.48
N GLN A 149 -13.75 -20.81 -8.43
CA GLN A 149 -14.75 -21.87 -8.23
C GLN A 149 -14.10 -23.10 -7.61
N TYR A 150 -12.96 -23.53 -8.16
CA TYR A 150 -12.17 -24.63 -7.59
C TYR A 150 -10.73 -24.64 -8.12
N LEU A 151 -9.89 -25.36 -7.40
CA LEU A 151 -8.51 -25.68 -7.77
C LEU A 151 -8.42 -27.20 -8.01
N GLU A 152 -7.83 -27.60 -9.13
CA GLU A 152 -7.63 -29.01 -9.46
C GLU A 152 -6.15 -29.26 -9.75
N ARG A 153 -5.57 -30.27 -9.09
CA ARG A 153 -4.21 -30.72 -9.39
C ARG A 153 -4.23 -31.75 -10.52
N VAL A 154 -3.71 -31.37 -11.67
CA VAL A 154 -3.57 -32.25 -12.83
C VAL A 154 -2.07 -32.50 -13.08
N LEU A 155 -1.59 -33.67 -12.76
CA LEU A 155 -0.17 -34.04 -12.82
C LEU A 155 0.69 -33.07 -12.00
N ARG A 156 1.54 -32.28 -12.68
CA ARG A 156 2.46 -31.32 -12.05
C ARG A 156 1.99 -29.87 -12.11
N ARG A 157 0.78 -29.62 -12.61
CA ARG A 157 0.21 -28.28 -12.73
C ARG A 157 -1.08 -28.16 -11.95
N THR A 158 -1.39 -26.99 -11.47
CA THR A 158 -2.68 -26.66 -10.86
C THR A 158 -3.51 -25.87 -11.86
N LYS A 159 -4.71 -26.37 -12.11
CA LYS A 159 -5.76 -25.71 -12.84
C LYS A 159 -6.55 -24.86 -11.87
N VAL A 160 -6.70 -23.58 -12.15
CA VAL A 160 -7.54 -22.64 -11.40
C VAL A 160 -8.73 -22.33 -12.29
N VAL A 161 -9.92 -22.67 -11.85
CA VAL A 161 -11.17 -22.44 -12.57
C VAL A 161 -11.92 -21.28 -11.90
N THR A 162 -12.29 -20.31 -12.73
CA THR A 162 -13.06 -19.14 -12.33
C THR A 162 -14.34 -19.03 -13.15
N ALA A 163 -15.21 -18.10 -12.81
CA ALA A 163 -16.41 -17.84 -13.61
C ALA A 163 -16.08 -17.32 -15.02
N ASP A 164 -14.92 -16.68 -15.20
CA ASP A 164 -14.49 -16.02 -16.43
C ASP A 164 -13.60 -16.92 -17.32
N GLY A 165 -13.21 -18.10 -16.84
CA GLY A 165 -12.34 -19.02 -17.54
C GLY A 165 -11.41 -19.83 -16.66
N GLU A 166 -10.38 -20.42 -17.25
CA GLU A 166 -9.42 -21.25 -16.56
C GLU A 166 -7.99 -20.79 -16.83
N CYS A 167 -7.13 -20.96 -15.82
CA CYS A 167 -5.70 -20.71 -15.94
C CYS A 167 -4.89 -21.79 -15.23
N TRP A 168 -3.59 -21.87 -15.56
CA TRP A 168 -2.72 -22.94 -15.11
C TRP A 168 -1.46 -22.41 -14.45
N THR A 169 -1.04 -23.04 -13.36
CA THR A 169 0.20 -22.71 -12.67
C THR A 169 0.97 -23.96 -12.28
N SER A 170 2.28 -23.82 -12.07
CA SER A 170 3.13 -24.88 -11.50
C SER A 170 3.00 -25.00 -9.98
N ALA A 171 2.56 -23.93 -9.31
CA ALA A 171 2.38 -23.91 -7.86
C ALA A 171 1.41 -25.01 -7.40
N ALA A 172 1.67 -25.62 -6.27
CA ALA A 172 0.74 -26.59 -5.69
C ALA A 172 -0.47 -25.86 -5.06
N PRO A 173 -1.67 -26.47 -4.99
CA PRO A 173 -2.84 -25.84 -4.40
C PRO A 173 -2.59 -25.27 -3.00
N LYS A 174 -1.84 -25.96 -2.16
CA LYS A 174 -1.47 -25.50 -0.81
C LYS A 174 -0.60 -24.24 -0.79
N GLU A 175 0.16 -23.98 -1.84
CA GLU A 175 1.00 -22.79 -1.99
C GLU A 175 0.20 -21.58 -2.48
N LEU A 176 -0.98 -21.81 -3.04
CA LEU A 176 -1.90 -20.78 -3.50
C LEU A 176 -2.84 -20.31 -2.38
N VAL A 177 -3.01 -21.11 -1.34
CA VAL A 177 -3.95 -20.88 -0.21
C VAL A 177 -3.25 -20.34 1.03
N ALA A 178 -1.91 -20.17 0.99
CA ALA A 178 -1.09 -19.79 2.14
C ALA A 178 -1.04 -18.29 2.41
#